data_cc6a1d765f76d09e15dbb75664bcd8b1
#
_entry.id   cc6a1d765f76d09e15dbb75664bcd8b1
#
_cell.length_a   1.000
_cell.length_b   1.000
_cell.length_c   1.000
_cell.angle_alpha   90.00
_cell.angle_beta   90.00
_cell.angle_gamma   90.00
#
_symmetry.space_group_name_H-M   'P 1'
#
loop_
_entity.id
_entity.type
_entity.pdbx_description
1 polymer ?
#
loop_
_entity_poly.entity_id
_entity_poly.type
_entity_poly.pdbx_seq_one_letter_code
_entity_poly.pdbx_strand_id
1 'polypeptide(L)'
;ETFDLIKAIEKIRSGQNNKIISLINKENTTIERLSDFYLNLHAQPEIAVASTKVYLNEVVALYILYQILNNKEYKDSIKELVENLKKVSANKDYIYEYAKKISKVKNAYFVGRGFDYKLALEASLKLKEVSYIHSEATYAGELKHGPIALIDKNFLTIFMITDKKFNDIIDSN
;
A
#
# COMPACT_ATOMS: atom_id res chain seq x y z
N GLU A 1 4.77 -14.48 8.77
CA GLU A 1 4.97 -14.06 7.35
C GLU A 1 6.32 -14.56 6.80
N THR A 2 7.45 -14.25 7.46
CA THR A 2 8.77 -14.71 7.03
C THR A 2 8.85 -16.23 6.84
N PHE A 3 8.21 -17.00 7.71
CA PHE A 3 8.17 -18.46 7.60
C PHE A 3 7.41 -18.92 6.35
N ASP A 4 6.29 -18.29 6.03
CA ASP A 4 5.50 -18.62 4.84
C ASP A 4 6.27 -18.31 3.54
N LEU A 5 7.00 -17.19 3.52
CA LEU A 5 7.89 -16.86 2.40
C LEU A 5 9.01 -17.88 2.23
N ILE A 6 9.63 -18.34 3.32
CA ILE A 6 10.65 -19.39 3.28
C ILE A 6 10.07 -20.67 2.67
N LYS A 7 8.88 -21.10 3.12
CA LYS A 7 8.19 -22.28 2.58
C LYS A 7 7.82 -22.12 1.11
N ALA A 8 7.40 -20.93 0.69
CA ALA A 8 7.14 -20.64 -0.72
C ALA A 8 8.42 -20.77 -1.57
N ILE A 9 9.55 -20.22 -1.10
CA ILE A 9 10.85 -20.33 -1.77
C ILE A 9 11.26 -21.79 -1.89
N GLU A 10 11.20 -22.57 -0.80
CA GLU A 10 11.53 -23.99 -0.81
C GLU A 10 10.69 -24.76 -1.83
N LYS A 11 9.40 -24.50 -1.88
CA LYS A 11 8.47 -25.13 -2.82
C LYS A 11 8.77 -24.77 -4.28
N ILE A 12 9.08 -23.50 -4.57
CA ILE A 12 9.45 -23.05 -5.91
C ILE A 12 10.74 -23.74 -6.38
N ARG A 13 11.74 -23.83 -5.50
CA ARG A 13 13.01 -24.46 -5.82
C ARG A 13 12.95 -25.98 -6.02
N SER A 14 12.00 -26.66 -5.38
CA SER A 14 11.85 -28.12 -5.52
C SER A 14 11.28 -28.56 -6.87
N GLY A 15 10.67 -27.66 -7.63
CA GLY A 15 9.96 -28.02 -8.86
C GLY A 15 10.56 -27.50 -10.17
N GLN A 16 11.31 -26.39 -10.16
CA GLN A 16 11.80 -25.73 -11.35
C GLN A 16 13.08 -24.91 -11.07
N ASN A 17 13.89 -24.68 -12.10
CA ASN A 17 15.08 -23.82 -12.02
C ASN A 17 14.70 -22.32 -12.08
N ASN A 18 13.82 -21.88 -11.17
CA ASN A 18 13.38 -20.49 -11.09
C ASN A 18 14.41 -19.64 -10.35
N LYS A 19 14.59 -18.40 -10.82
CA LYS A 19 15.36 -17.38 -10.12
C LYS A 19 14.49 -16.66 -9.10
N ILE A 20 15.04 -16.44 -7.91
CA ILE A 20 14.36 -15.78 -6.81
C ILE A 20 15.04 -14.44 -6.55
N ILE A 21 14.26 -13.39 -6.64
CA ILE A 21 14.65 -12.03 -6.26
C ILE A 21 13.84 -11.66 -5.02
N SER A 22 14.50 -11.28 -3.94
CA SER A 22 13.85 -10.89 -2.69
C SER A 22 14.05 -9.41 -2.39
N LEU A 23 13.01 -8.78 -1.87
CA LEU A 23 13.07 -7.47 -1.25
C LEU A 23 13.25 -7.69 0.26
N ILE A 24 14.31 -7.18 0.84
CA ILE A 24 14.62 -7.37 2.26
C ILE A 24 14.93 -6.03 2.92
N ASN A 25 14.53 -5.88 4.18
CA ASN A 25 14.86 -4.69 4.97
C ASN A 25 15.96 -4.95 6.01
N LYS A 26 16.34 -6.20 6.17
CA LYS A 26 17.40 -6.63 7.10
C LYS A 26 18.30 -7.63 6.42
N GLU A 27 19.59 -7.40 6.47
CA GLU A 27 20.62 -8.30 5.94
C GLU A 27 20.89 -9.50 6.85
N ASN A 28 21.60 -10.48 6.32
CA ASN A 28 21.95 -11.74 6.99
C ASN A 28 20.75 -12.61 7.38
N THR A 29 19.66 -12.51 6.62
CA THR A 29 18.43 -13.27 6.84
C THR A 29 18.44 -14.61 6.10
N THR A 30 17.53 -15.51 6.49
CA THR A 30 17.32 -16.77 5.79
C THR A 30 16.80 -16.54 4.37
N ILE A 31 15.90 -15.55 4.18
CA ILE A 31 15.38 -15.21 2.85
C ILE A 31 16.51 -14.76 1.92
N GLU A 32 17.41 -13.90 2.40
CA GLU A 32 18.58 -13.47 1.64
C GLU A 32 19.41 -14.69 1.17
N ARG A 33 19.75 -15.61 2.08
CA ARG A 33 20.53 -16.80 1.75
C ARG A 33 19.83 -17.76 0.78
N LEU A 34 18.52 -17.77 0.77
CA LEU A 34 17.71 -18.59 -0.13
C LEU A 34 17.41 -17.91 -1.46
N SER A 35 17.82 -16.67 -1.67
CA SER A 35 17.58 -15.91 -2.89
C SER A 35 18.77 -15.94 -3.83
N ASP A 36 18.51 -15.87 -5.13
CA ASP A 36 19.58 -15.70 -6.14
C ASP A 36 20.06 -14.24 -6.18
N PHE A 37 19.14 -13.30 -5.96
CA PHE A 37 19.40 -11.87 -5.86
C PHE A 37 18.54 -11.26 -4.77
N TYR A 38 18.99 -10.17 -4.18
CA TYR A 38 18.15 -9.40 -3.25
C TYR A 38 18.39 -7.90 -3.41
N LEU A 39 17.37 -7.13 -3.05
CA LEU A 39 17.41 -5.69 -2.96
C LEU A 39 17.14 -5.30 -1.50
N ASN A 40 18.07 -4.54 -0.90
CA ASN A 40 17.87 -4.00 0.44
C ASN A 40 17.00 -2.75 0.35
N LEU A 41 15.93 -2.70 1.12
CA LEU A 41 14.96 -1.60 1.14
C LEU A 41 15.46 -0.37 1.91
N HIS A 42 16.48 -0.52 2.77
CA HIS A 42 17.05 0.56 3.60
C HIS A 42 16.01 1.39 4.40
N ALA A 43 14.85 0.78 4.71
CA ALA A 43 13.76 1.49 5.39
C ALA A 43 13.98 1.70 6.89
N GLN A 44 15.08 1.17 7.45
CA GLN A 44 15.34 1.12 8.89
C GLN A 44 14.28 0.28 9.64
N PRO A 45 14.50 -0.10 10.90
CA PRO A 45 13.53 -0.89 11.66
C PRO A 45 12.19 -0.16 11.82
N GLU A 46 11.09 -0.89 11.65
CA GLU A 46 9.76 -0.44 12.04
C GLU A 46 9.49 -0.89 13.48
N ILE A 47 9.05 0.06 14.31
CA ILE A 47 8.77 -0.19 15.73
C ILE A 47 7.29 -0.54 15.92
N ALA A 48 6.41 0.05 15.12
CA ALA A 48 4.99 -0.22 15.13
C ALA A 48 4.66 -1.55 14.44
N VAL A 49 3.51 -2.14 14.79
CA VAL A 49 2.97 -3.34 14.13
C VAL A 49 2.64 -3.05 12.65
N ALA A 50 2.09 -1.86 12.39
CA ALA A 50 1.74 -1.44 11.03
C ALA A 50 2.99 -1.15 10.20
N SER A 51 3.18 -1.89 9.11
CA SER A 51 4.21 -1.59 8.11
C SER A 51 3.82 -0.35 7.32
N THR A 52 4.68 0.66 7.29
CA THR A 52 4.43 1.93 6.61
C THR A 52 5.57 2.28 5.65
N LYS A 53 6.74 2.60 6.18
CA LYS A 53 7.90 2.97 5.36
C LYS A 53 8.50 1.78 4.60
N VAL A 54 8.45 0.57 5.17
CA VAL A 54 8.88 -0.65 4.47
C VAL A 54 7.98 -0.88 3.28
N TYR A 55 6.65 -0.85 3.46
CA TYR A 55 5.69 -0.96 2.37
C TYR A 55 5.95 0.05 1.25
N LEU A 56 6.15 1.34 1.59
CA LEU A 56 6.45 2.36 0.59
C LEU A 56 7.73 2.03 -0.19
N ASN A 57 8.79 1.62 0.52
CA ASN A 57 10.05 1.27 -0.12
C ASN A 57 9.95 0.01 -0.98
N GLU A 58 9.10 -0.96 -0.61
CA GLU A 58 8.80 -2.13 -1.45
C GLU A 58 8.14 -1.71 -2.77
N VAL A 59 7.13 -0.84 -2.71
CA VAL A 59 6.46 -0.31 -3.92
C VAL A 59 7.46 0.43 -4.81
N VAL A 60 8.31 1.28 -4.23
CA VAL A 60 9.35 2.00 -4.97
C VAL A 60 10.37 1.04 -5.60
N ALA A 61 10.82 0.03 -4.84
CA ALA A 61 11.76 -0.97 -5.35
C ALA A 61 11.17 -1.77 -6.52
N LEU A 62 9.91 -2.17 -6.43
CA LEU A 62 9.20 -2.85 -7.52
C LEU A 62 9.03 -1.93 -8.74
N TYR A 63 8.74 -0.65 -8.53
CA TYR A 63 8.68 0.33 -9.63
C TYR A 63 10.03 0.47 -10.34
N ILE A 64 11.12 0.62 -9.59
CA ILE A 64 12.47 0.70 -10.15
C ILE A 64 12.82 -0.57 -10.92
N LEU A 65 12.54 -1.74 -10.34
CA LEU A 65 12.77 -3.02 -11.00
C LEU A 65 12.00 -3.13 -12.31
N TYR A 66 10.73 -2.74 -12.32
CA TYR A 66 9.91 -2.70 -13.53
C TYR A 66 10.52 -1.78 -14.61
N GLN A 67 11.00 -0.60 -14.24
CA GLN A 67 11.61 0.33 -15.19
C GLN A 67 12.93 -0.23 -15.77
N ILE A 68 13.77 -0.83 -14.92
CA ILE A 68 15.03 -1.47 -15.36
C ILE A 68 14.73 -2.61 -16.33
N LEU A 69 13.80 -3.50 -16.02
CA LEU A 69 13.44 -4.64 -16.86
C LEU A 69 12.86 -4.21 -18.22
N ASN A 70 12.29 -3.01 -18.30
CA ASN A 70 11.75 -2.44 -19.53
C ASN A 70 12.69 -1.45 -20.22
N ASN A 71 13.95 -1.34 -19.78
CA ASN A 71 14.95 -0.39 -20.29
C ASN A 71 14.44 1.07 -20.28
N LYS A 72 13.69 1.47 -19.23
CA LYS A 72 13.15 2.80 -19.05
C LYS A 72 13.93 3.60 -18.02
N GLU A 73 14.03 4.91 -18.23
CA GLU A 73 14.61 5.82 -17.25
C GLU A 73 13.65 6.02 -16.06
N TYR A 74 14.18 6.11 -14.83
CA TYR A 74 13.37 6.21 -13.61
C TYR A 74 13.86 7.29 -12.62
N LYS A 75 15.07 7.80 -12.78
CA LYS A 75 15.70 8.68 -11.78
C LYS A 75 14.91 9.96 -11.54
N ASP A 76 14.38 10.57 -12.59
CA ASP A 76 13.64 11.82 -12.45
C ASP A 76 12.26 11.58 -11.84
N SER A 77 11.59 10.47 -12.15
CA SER A 77 10.34 10.08 -11.49
C SER A 77 10.55 9.83 -9.99
N ILE A 78 11.67 9.25 -9.58
CA ILE A 78 11.99 9.05 -8.16
C ILE A 78 12.28 10.38 -7.47
N LYS A 79 13.00 11.33 -8.11
CA LYS A 79 13.19 12.67 -7.55
C LYS A 79 11.85 13.39 -7.34
N GLU A 80 10.97 13.35 -8.33
CA GLU A 80 9.63 13.93 -8.23
C GLU A 80 8.83 13.30 -7.09
N LEU A 81 8.85 11.96 -6.96
CA LEU A 81 8.22 11.26 -5.84
C LEU A 81 8.73 11.76 -4.50
N VAL A 82 10.05 11.89 -4.32
CA VAL A 82 10.65 12.39 -3.08
C VAL A 82 10.17 13.81 -2.76
N GLU A 83 10.13 14.70 -3.74
CA GLU A 83 9.63 16.08 -3.54
C GLU A 83 8.13 16.08 -3.17
N ASN A 84 7.33 15.22 -3.78
CA ASN A 84 5.92 15.11 -3.44
C ASN A 84 5.70 14.54 -2.03
N LEU A 85 6.49 13.57 -1.60
CA LEU A 85 6.46 13.05 -0.22
C LEU A 85 6.83 14.14 0.81
N LYS A 86 7.80 14.99 0.51
CA LYS A 86 8.14 16.14 1.36
C LYS A 86 6.96 17.11 1.50
N LYS A 87 6.25 17.40 0.40
CA LYS A 87 5.06 18.26 0.43
C LYS A 87 3.93 17.65 1.27
N VAL A 88 3.68 16.35 1.15
CA VAL A 88 2.68 15.64 1.98
C VAL A 88 3.06 15.72 3.46
N SER A 89 4.34 15.45 3.78
CA SER A 89 4.84 15.51 5.16
C SER A 89 4.77 16.92 5.76
N ALA A 90 4.91 17.97 4.95
CA ALA A 90 4.76 19.35 5.38
C ALA A 90 3.32 19.72 5.75
N ASN A 91 2.33 18.99 5.24
CA ASN A 91 0.90 19.23 5.50
C ASN A 91 0.36 18.47 6.72
N LYS A 92 1.21 18.00 7.62
CA LYS A 92 0.83 17.20 8.78
C LYS A 92 -0.24 17.83 9.67
N ASP A 93 -0.22 19.16 9.83
CA ASP A 93 -1.20 19.85 10.68
C ASP A 93 -2.61 19.82 10.07
N TYR A 94 -2.72 19.97 8.76
CA TYR A 94 -4.00 19.79 8.05
C TYR A 94 -4.51 18.35 8.20
N ILE A 95 -3.65 17.36 8.03
CA ILE A 95 -3.99 15.95 8.20
C ILE A 95 -4.43 15.67 9.63
N TYR A 96 -3.74 16.23 10.62
CA TYR A 96 -4.08 16.11 12.05
C TYR A 96 -5.47 16.67 12.35
N GLU A 97 -5.79 17.87 11.88
CA GLU A 97 -7.11 18.47 12.09
C GLU A 97 -8.23 17.66 11.43
N TYR A 98 -7.96 17.06 10.27
CA TYR A 98 -8.92 16.16 9.63
C TYR A 98 -9.11 14.87 10.44
N ALA A 99 -8.01 14.25 10.86
CA ALA A 99 -8.04 13.06 11.70
C ALA A 99 -8.82 13.29 13.00
N LYS A 100 -8.66 14.46 13.61
CA LYS A 100 -9.42 14.86 14.81
C LYS A 100 -10.92 14.93 14.56
N LYS A 101 -11.36 15.43 13.40
CA LYS A 101 -12.78 15.47 13.02
C LYS A 101 -13.39 14.06 12.89
N ILE A 102 -12.62 13.12 12.34
CA ILE A 102 -13.10 11.75 12.09
C ILE A 102 -12.76 10.77 13.23
N SER A 103 -12.11 11.20 14.29
CA SER A 103 -11.62 10.33 15.38
C SER A 103 -12.72 9.58 16.15
N LYS A 104 -13.97 9.97 15.99
CA LYS A 104 -15.13 9.36 16.68
C LYS A 104 -15.86 8.30 15.84
N VAL A 105 -15.52 8.16 14.57
CA VAL A 105 -16.14 7.14 13.72
C VAL A 105 -15.70 5.74 14.15
N LYS A 106 -16.60 4.78 13.99
CA LYS A 106 -16.34 3.38 14.33
C LYS A 106 -16.17 2.50 13.09
N ASN A 107 -16.71 2.96 11.98
CA ASN A 107 -16.69 2.22 10.72
C ASN A 107 -16.23 3.12 9.57
N ALA A 108 -15.50 2.56 8.63
CA ALA A 108 -15.03 3.27 7.45
C ALA A 108 -15.03 2.39 6.21
N TYR A 109 -15.37 2.99 5.07
CA TYR A 109 -15.03 2.42 3.76
C TYR A 109 -13.91 3.21 3.09
N PHE A 110 -12.98 2.47 2.49
CA PHE A 110 -12.08 3.00 1.47
C PHE A 110 -12.56 2.50 0.12
N VAL A 111 -12.97 3.42 -0.74
CA VAL A 111 -13.59 3.11 -2.03
C VAL A 111 -12.61 3.46 -3.14
N GLY A 112 -12.33 2.53 -4.02
CA GLY A 112 -11.41 2.75 -5.14
C GLY A 112 -11.84 2.01 -6.40
N ARG A 113 -11.29 2.42 -7.54
CA ARG A 113 -11.51 1.78 -8.83
C ARG A 113 -10.18 1.43 -9.48
N GLY A 114 -10.12 0.27 -10.14
CA GLY A 114 -8.89 -0.16 -10.79
C GLY A 114 -7.71 -0.26 -9.81
N PHE A 115 -6.65 0.49 -10.07
CA PHE A 115 -5.48 0.53 -9.19
C PHE A 115 -5.79 1.14 -7.83
N ASP A 116 -6.64 2.15 -7.76
CA ASP A 116 -7.02 2.82 -6.51
C ASP A 116 -7.72 1.87 -5.52
N TYR A 117 -8.38 0.81 -6.00
CA TYR A 117 -8.91 -0.23 -5.12
C TYR A 117 -7.77 -0.99 -4.39
N LYS A 118 -6.62 -1.19 -5.03
CA LYS A 118 -5.46 -1.82 -4.37
C LYS A 118 -4.88 -0.92 -3.26
N LEU A 119 -4.85 0.38 -3.51
CA LEU A 119 -4.48 1.36 -2.49
C LEU A 119 -5.50 1.42 -1.36
N ALA A 120 -6.79 1.31 -1.69
CA ALA A 120 -7.88 1.27 -0.69
C ALA A 120 -7.75 0.05 0.25
N LEU A 121 -7.35 -1.13 -0.25
CA LEU A 121 -7.08 -2.31 0.57
C LEU A 121 -5.99 -2.04 1.60
N GLU A 122 -4.88 -1.46 1.19
CA GLU A 122 -3.78 -1.12 2.09
C GLU A 122 -4.16 -0.02 3.08
N ALA A 123 -4.82 1.04 2.63
CA ALA A 123 -5.29 2.12 3.50
C ALA A 123 -6.27 1.62 4.58
N SER A 124 -7.19 0.74 4.19
CA SER A 124 -8.11 0.08 5.13
C SER A 124 -7.36 -0.76 6.16
N LEU A 125 -6.36 -1.54 5.73
CA LEU A 125 -5.52 -2.32 6.63
C LEU A 125 -4.78 -1.41 7.62
N LYS A 126 -4.14 -0.35 7.13
CA LYS A 126 -3.41 0.60 8.00
C LYS A 126 -4.34 1.28 9.02
N LEU A 127 -5.54 1.68 8.62
CA LEU A 127 -6.49 2.28 9.56
C LEU A 127 -6.88 1.29 10.67
N LYS A 128 -7.16 0.03 10.34
CA LYS A 128 -7.44 -1.02 11.32
C LYS A 128 -6.30 -1.22 12.31
N GLU A 129 -5.09 -1.35 11.81
CA GLU A 129 -3.90 -1.65 12.62
C GLU A 129 -3.56 -0.54 13.61
N VAL A 130 -3.71 0.74 13.20
CA VAL A 130 -3.27 1.87 14.03
C VAL A 130 -4.37 2.47 14.89
N SER A 131 -5.64 2.31 14.54
CA SER A 131 -6.76 3.00 15.21
C SER A 131 -7.81 2.07 15.80
N TYR A 132 -7.79 0.78 15.43
CA TYR A 132 -8.84 -0.21 15.76
C TYR A 132 -10.24 0.15 15.23
N ILE A 133 -10.34 1.12 14.32
CA ILE A 133 -11.58 1.43 13.60
C ILE A 133 -11.86 0.30 12.63
N HIS A 134 -13.09 -0.25 12.65
CA HIS A 134 -13.51 -1.22 11.65
C HIS A 134 -13.50 -0.57 10.27
N SER A 135 -12.76 -1.14 9.35
CA SER A 135 -12.55 -0.54 8.04
C SER A 135 -12.48 -1.62 6.96
N GLU A 136 -13.11 -1.35 5.83
CA GLU A 136 -13.11 -2.23 4.67
C GLU A 136 -12.78 -1.46 3.40
N ALA A 137 -12.17 -2.15 2.44
CA ALA A 137 -12.02 -1.62 1.09
C ALA A 137 -13.13 -2.15 0.19
N THR A 138 -13.77 -1.26 -0.53
CA THR A 138 -14.86 -1.59 -1.44
C THR A 138 -14.52 -1.13 -2.86
N TYR A 139 -14.75 -1.98 -3.84
CA TYR A 139 -14.65 -1.59 -5.24
C TYR A 139 -15.77 -0.62 -5.59
N ALA A 140 -15.44 0.53 -6.19
CA ALA A 140 -16.42 1.61 -6.43
C ALA A 140 -17.66 1.14 -7.21
N GLY A 141 -17.48 0.22 -8.19
CA GLY A 141 -18.60 -0.35 -8.93
C GLY A 141 -19.51 -1.25 -8.10
N GLU A 142 -19.02 -1.81 -6.99
CA GLU A 142 -19.77 -2.72 -6.12
C GLU A 142 -20.44 -2.00 -4.95
N LEU A 143 -20.13 -0.72 -4.73
CA LEU A 143 -20.66 0.04 -3.59
C LEU A 143 -22.19 0.03 -3.55
N LYS A 144 -22.84 0.17 -4.71
CA LYS A 144 -24.31 0.21 -4.85
C LYS A 144 -24.98 -1.16 -4.72
N HIS A 145 -24.21 -2.25 -4.78
CA HIS A 145 -24.74 -3.63 -4.76
C HIS A 145 -24.84 -4.24 -3.35
N GLY A 146 -24.81 -3.42 -2.33
CA GLY A 146 -24.97 -3.87 -0.94
C GLY A 146 -24.26 -2.98 0.08
N PRO A 147 -22.95 -2.73 -0.03
CA PRO A 147 -22.18 -2.00 0.97
C PRO A 147 -22.75 -0.62 1.32
N ILE A 148 -23.37 0.07 0.37
CA ILE A 148 -24.02 1.37 0.57
C ILE A 148 -25.08 1.35 1.67
N ALA A 149 -25.71 0.20 1.92
CA ALA A 149 -26.75 0.05 2.95
C ALA A 149 -26.23 0.27 4.37
N LEU A 150 -24.91 0.16 4.59
CA LEU A 150 -24.28 0.39 5.90
C LEU A 150 -23.89 1.85 6.12
N ILE A 151 -23.95 2.69 5.09
CA ILE A 151 -23.48 4.08 5.15
C ILE A 151 -24.57 4.95 5.79
N ASP A 152 -24.25 5.52 6.94
CA ASP A 152 -25.05 6.51 7.63
C ASP A 152 -24.21 7.76 7.98
N LYS A 153 -24.80 8.69 8.73
CA LYS A 153 -24.11 9.93 9.14
C LYS A 153 -22.87 9.73 10.03
N ASN A 154 -22.67 8.54 10.58
CA ASN A 154 -21.55 8.20 11.45
C ASN A 154 -20.53 7.28 10.74
N PHE A 155 -20.80 6.95 9.49
CA PHE A 155 -19.96 6.06 8.69
C PHE A 155 -19.02 6.89 7.80
N LEU A 156 -17.72 6.72 7.97
CA LEU A 156 -16.74 7.41 7.15
C LEU A 156 -16.58 6.71 5.80
N THR A 157 -16.70 7.45 4.72
CA THR A 157 -16.40 6.93 3.37
C THR A 157 -15.30 7.77 2.74
N ILE A 158 -14.19 7.12 2.35
CA ILE A 158 -13.02 7.74 1.76
C ILE A 158 -12.86 7.23 0.33
N PHE A 159 -13.00 8.10 -0.66
CA PHE A 159 -12.76 7.76 -2.06
C PHE A 159 -11.30 7.99 -2.42
N MET A 160 -10.67 6.95 -2.97
CA MET A 160 -9.30 6.99 -3.48
C MET A 160 -9.37 7.27 -4.98
N ILE A 161 -8.83 8.42 -5.41
CA ILE A 161 -8.88 8.86 -6.82
C ILE A 161 -7.51 9.39 -7.22
N THR A 162 -6.70 8.55 -7.85
CA THR A 162 -5.40 8.94 -8.37
C THR A 162 -5.41 9.15 -9.89
N ASP A 163 -6.35 8.52 -10.59
CA ASP A 163 -6.51 8.64 -12.05
C ASP A 163 -7.72 9.52 -12.39
N LYS A 164 -7.45 10.70 -12.94
CA LYS A 164 -8.47 11.70 -13.30
C LYS A 164 -9.57 11.18 -14.24
N LYS A 165 -9.29 10.14 -15.03
CA LYS A 165 -10.29 9.52 -15.93
C LYS A 165 -11.47 8.90 -15.18
N PHE A 166 -11.35 8.65 -13.88
CA PHE A 166 -12.40 8.07 -13.05
C PHE A 166 -13.20 9.10 -12.24
N ASN A 167 -12.82 10.40 -12.29
CA ASN A 167 -13.50 11.44 -11.49
C ASN A 167 -15.02 11.45 -11.76
N ASP A 168 -15.43 11.61 -13.02
CA ASP A 168 -16.85 11.71 -13.40
C ASP A 168 -17.65 10.45 -13.02
N ILE A 169 -16.98 9.27 -13.06
CA ILE A 169 -17.63 8.00 -12.73
C ILE A 169 -17.79 7.87 -11.21
N ILE A 170 -16.83 8.36 -10.43
CA ILE A 170 -16.88 8.29 -8.97
C ILE A 170 -17.85 9.32 -8.41
N ASP A 171 -17.90 10.53 -9.00
CA ASP A 171 -18.86 11.57 -8.62
C ASP A 171 -20.32 11.14 -8.85
N SER A 172 -20.55 10.18 -9.76
CA SER A 172 -21.88 9.62 -10.02
C SER A 172 -22.30 8.49 -9.06
N ASN A 173 -21.40 8.02 -8.21
CA ASN A 173 -21.66 6.96 -7.24
C ASN A 173 -21.91 7.50 -5.85
#